data_14fa55359b0f8701706c7bbbd67a7f23
#
_entry.id   14fa55359b0f8701706c7bbbd67a7f23
#
_cell.length_a   1.000
_cell.length_b   1.000
_cell.length_c   1.000
_cell.angle_alpha   90.00
_cell.angle_beta   90.00
_cell.angle_gamma   90.00
#
_symmetry.space_group_name_H-M   'P 1'
#
loop_
_entity.id
_entity.type
_entity.pdbx_description
1 polymer ?
#
loop_
_entity_poly.entity_id
_entity_poly.type
_entity_poly.pdbx_seq_one_letter_code
_entity_poly.pdbx_strand_id
1 'polypeptide(L)'
;MDVFPDIASLRSRLEEERRRGRRIAFVPTMGNLHDGHIGLMKQARQRADRVVASIFVNRLQFAPGEDFEKYPRTYEGDCEQLRSCGVEVLFAPGEQELYPEPQTYLVEPPEIGQVLEGEFRPGFFRGVATVVLKLFNVVQPHVAVFGKKDFQQLAVVRGLVRQFALPIEIVAGETARAPDGLALSSRNGYLTASERAIAPLLX
;
A
#
# COMPACT_ATOMS: atom_id res chain seq x y z
N MET A 1 6.25 -14.96 10.49
CA MET A 1 6.36 -13.95 9.42
C MET A 1 7.83 -13.69 9.16
N ASP A 2 8.26 -13.97 7.93
CA ASP A 2 9.64 -13.71 7.48
C ASP A 2 9.74 -12.28 7.01
N VAL A 3 10.82 -11.58 7.37
CA VAL A 3 11.01 -10.17 7.01
C VAL A 3 12.20 -10.04 6.07
N PHE A 4 11.99 -9.34 4.96
CA PHE A 4 13.01 -9.14 3.92
C PHE A 4 13.25 -7.65 3.69
N PRO A 5 14.48 -7.18 3.91
CA PRO A 5 14.82 -5.79 3.63
C PRO A 5 15.30 -5.57 2.20
N ASP A 6 15.59 -6.62 1.44
CA ASP A 6 16.17 -6.51 0.10
C ASP A 6 15.37 -7.32 -0.92
N ILE A 7 15.44 -6.87 -2.17
CA ILE A 7 14.67 -7.44 -3.30
C ILE A 7 15.13 -8.86 -3.61
N ALA A 8 16.42 -9.12 -3.57
CA ALA A 8 16.97 -10.42 -3.99
C ALA A 8 16.50 -11.55 -3.08
N SER A 9 16.59 -11.35 -1.77
CA SER A 9 16.16 -12.38 -0.81
C SER A 9 14.65 -12.57 -0.82
N LEU A 10 13.89 -11.48 -0.96
CA LEU A 10 12.43 -11.57 -1.11
C LEU A 10 12.07 -12.40 -2.36
N ARG A 11 12.68 -12.08 -3.49
CA ARG A 11 12.39 -12.79 -4.74
C ARG A 11 12.71 -14.29 -4.63
N SER A 12 13.84 -14.64 -4.03
CA SER A 12 14.21 -16.04 -3.77
C SER A 12 13.12 -16.76 -2.98
N ARG A 13 12.66 -16.15 -1.90
CA ARG A 13 11.62 -16.70 -1.04
C ARG A 13 10.30 -16.91 -1.80
N LEU A 14 9.90 -15.90 -2.59
CA LEU A 14 8.63 -15.96 -3.33
C LEU A 14 8.70 -16.94 -4.51
N GLU A 15 9.87 -17.06 -5.14
CA GLU A 15 10.07 -18.04 -6.21
C GLU A 15 9.90 -19.47 -5.69
N GLU A 16 10.38 -19.74 -4.49
CA GLU A 16 10.18 -21.04 -3.84
C GLU A 16 8.68 -21.33 -3.66
N GLU A 17 7.89 -20.33 -3.25
CA GLU A 17 6.44 -20.50 -3.11
C GLU A 17 5.78 -20.80 -4.48
N ARG A 18 6.19 -20.06 -5.53
CA ARG A 18 5.66 -20.27 -6.89
C ARG A 18 5.98 -21.67 -7.41
N ARG A 19 7.21 -22.18 -7.15
CA ARG A 19 7.59 -23.55 -7.56
C ARG A 19 6.74 -24.62 -6.87
N ARG A 20 6.18 -24.29 -5.72
CA ARG A 20 5.25 -25.15 -4.98
C ARG A 20 3.80 -24.98 -5.46
N GLY A 21 3.57 -24.20 -6.52
CA GLY A 21 2.24 -23.95 -7.07
C GLY A 21 1.38 -23.00 -6.24
N ARG A 22 1.97 -22.26 -5.31
CA ARG A 22 1.19 -21.41 -4.40
C ARG A 22 0.89 -20.06 -4.99
N ARG A 23 -0.34 -19.60 -4.79
CA ARG A 23 -0.76 -18.25 -5.17
C ARG A 23 -0.30 -17.25 -4.11
N ILE A 24 0.12 -16.09 -4.57
CA ILE A 24 0.65 -15.01 -3.72
C ILE A 24 -0.31 -13.81 -3.81
N ALA A 25 -0.78 -13.33 -2.65
CA ALA A 25 -1.49 -12.05 -2.55
C ALA A 25 -0.57 -11.00 -1.96
N PHE A 26 -0.76 -9.75 -2.35
CA PHE A 26 0.07 -8.63 -1.93
C PHE A 26 -0.79 -7.48 -1.40
N VAL A 27 -0.38 -6.90 -0.28
CA VAL A 27 -1.02 -5.71 0.30
C VAL A 27 0.08 -4.68 0.59
N PRO A 28 0.27 -3.70 -0.30
CA PRO A 28 1.25 -2.64 -0.05
C PRO A 28 0.75 -1.66 1.01
N THR A 29 1.63 -1.25 1.93
CA THR A 29 1.30 -0.25 2.95
C THR A 29 2.48 0.70 3.18
N MET A 30 2.21 1.80 3.86
CA MET A 30 3.25 2.70 4.34
C MET A 30 3.49 2.55 5.85
N GLY A 31 2.93 1.51 6.47
CA GLY A 31 3.02 1.33 7.92
C GLY A 31 1.96 2.12 8.67
N ASN A 32 2.13 2.20 9.99
CA ASN A 32 1.15 2.78 10.93
C ASN A 32 -0.22 2.13 10.72
N LEU A 33 -0.22 0.81 10.84
CA LEU A 33 -1.36 -0.03 10.49
C LEU A 33 -2.54 0.17 11.45
N HIS A 34 -3.73 0.02 10.91
CA HIS A 34 -4.98 0.06 11.67
C HIS A 34 -5.92 -1.02 11.13
N ASP A 35 -7.07 -1.19 11.76
CA ASP A 35 -8.01 -2.27 11.40
C ASP A 35 -8.39 -2.30 9.92
N GLY A 36 -8.36 -1.16 9.24
CA GLY A 36 -8.58 -1.12 7.79
C GLY A 36 -7.54 -1.95 7.04
N HIS A 37 -6.26 -1.79 7.39
CA HIS A 37 -5.19 -2.58 6.79
C HIS A 37 -5.34 -4.06 7.14
N ILE A 38 -5.68 -4.36 8.40
CA ILE A 38 -5.86 -5.74 8.85
C ILE A 38 -7.00 -6.41 8.07
N GLY A 39 -8.06 -5.65 7.78
CA GLY A 39 -9.16 -6.13 6.92
C GLY A 39 -8.67 -6.53 5.53
N LEU A 40 -7.76 -5.72 4.93
CA LEU A 40 -7.19 -6.04 3.62
C LEU A 40 -6.33 -7.32 3.69
N MET A 41 -5.54 -7.50 4.77
CA MET A 41 -4.73 -8.72 4.95
C MET A 41 -5.62 -9.97 5.06
N LYS A 42 -6.72 -9.88 5.83
CA LYS A 42 -7.66 -10.99 5.95
C LYS A 42 -8.30 -11.32 4.60
N GLN A 43 -8.65 -10.30 3.81
CA GLN A 43 -9.21 -10.49 2.48
C GLN A 43 -8.18 -11.13 1.54
N ALA A 44 -6.92 -10.74 1.64
CA ALA A 44 -5.82 -11.32 0.85
C ALA A 44 -5.66 -12.83 1.15
N ARG A 45 -5.77 -13.21 2.43
CA ARG A 45 -5.68 -14.62 2.84
C ARG A 45 -6.80 -15.49 2.25
N GLN A 46 -7.95 -14.90 1.96
CA GLN A 46 -9.06 -15.63 1.34
C GLN A 46 -8.84 -15.87 -0.16
N ARG A 47 -7.87 -15.20 -0.76
CA ARG A 47 -7.66 -15.20 -2.22
C ARG A 47 -6.37 -15.90 -2.65
N ALA A 48 -5.48 -16.21 -1.70
CA ALA A 48 -4.17 -16.78 -2.03
C ALA A 48 -3.61 -17.62 -0.87
N ASP A 49 -2.62 -18.43 -1.20
CA ASP A 49 -1.98 -19.35 -0.23
C ASP A 49 -0.97 -18.62 0.66
N ARG A 50 -0.43 -17.50 0.16
CA ARG A 50 0.58 -16.71 0.87
C ARG A 50 0.25 -15.24 0.77
N VAL A 51 0.34 -14.54 1.90
CA VAL A 51 0.15 -13.09 1.94
C VAL A 51 1.50 -12.41 2.16
N VAL A 52 1.81 -11.48 1.26
CA VAL A 52 2.96 -10.60 1.35
C VAL A 52 2.43 -9.20 1.68
N ALA A 53 2.96 -8.58 2.72
CA ALA A 53 2.72 -7.16 2.99
C ALA A 53 4.01 -6.40 2.69
N SER A 54 3.89 -5.11 2.40
CA SER A 54 5.06 -4.24 2.45
C SER A 54 4.85 -3.06 3.38
N ILE A 55 5.94 -2.58 3.97
CA ILE A 55 5.96 -1.32 4.70
C ILE A 55 7.05 -0.46 4.07
N PHE A 56 6.61 0.58 3.34
CA PHE A 56 7.54 1.50 2.68
C PHE A 56 6.89 2.87 2.52
N VAL A 57 7.45 3.89 3.17
CA VAL A 57 6.98 5.27 3.02
C VAL A 57 7.65 5.84 1.77
N ASN A 58 6.86 6.05 0.72
CA ASN A 58 7.36 6.36 -0.62
C ASN A 58 7.53 7.88 -0.80
N ARG A 59 8.76 8.35 -0.80
CA ARG A 59 9.07 9.78 -0.95
C ARG A 59 8.48 10.39 -2.23
N LEU A 60 8.41 9.60 -3.32
CA LEU A 60 7.93 10.12 -4.62
C LEU A 60 6.47 10.62 -4.61
N GLN A 61 5.67 10.21 -3.60
CA GLN A 61 4.28 10.63 -3.52
C GLN A 61 4.05 11.74 -2.48
N PHE A 62 5.11 12.38 -2.01
CA PHE A 62 5.01 13.51 -1.08
C PHE A 62 5.59 14.75 -1.77
N ALA A 63 4.79 15.82 -1.80
CA ALA A 63 5.25 17.11 -2.30
C ALA A 63 6.15 17.79 -1.25
N PRO A 64 6.99 18.75 -1.67
CA PRO A 64 7.74 19.54 -0.70
C PRO A 64 6.80 20.18 0.34
N GLY A 65 7.12 20.01 1.61
CA GLY A 65 6.30 20.55 2.71
C GLY A 65 5.21 19.61 3.22
N GLU A 66 4.97 18.47 2.55
CA GLU A 66 4.04 17.48 3.07
C GLU A 66 4.65 16.70 4.24
N ASP A 67 3.88 15.83 4.84
CA ASP A 67 4.21 15.16 6.10
C ASP A 67 5.17 13.96 6.00
N PHE A 68 6.01 13.89 4.96
CA PHE A 68 6.92 12.74 4.77
C PHE A 68 7.77 12.46 6.01
N GLU A 69 8.42 13.50 6.54
CA GLU A 69 9.31 13.34 7.71
C GLU A 69 8.51 13.03 8.99
N LYS A 70 7.27 13.49 9.06
CA LYS A 70 6.39 13.31 10.22
C LYS A 70 5.49 12.08 10.09
N TYR A 71 5.47 11.42 8.92
CA TYR A 71 4.58 10.28 8.70
C TYR A 71 4.85 9.22 9.77
N PRO A 72 3.82 8.75 10.46
CA PRO A 72 4.02 7.84 11.61
C PRO A 72 4.77 6.56 11.21
N ARG A 73 5.78 6.24 11.99
CA ARG A 73 6.60 5.04 11.79
C ARG A 73 6.50 4.19 13.06
N THR A 74 5.67 3.16 13.01
CA THR A 74 5.33 2.31 14.15
C THR A 74 5.73 0.85 13.86
N TYR A 75 6.93 0.67 13.32
CA TYR A 75 7.38 -0.59 12.73
C TYR A 75 7.16 -1.82 13.61
N GLU A 76 7.54 -1.74 14.90
CA GLU A 76 7.41 -2.89 15.82
C GLU A 76 5.95 -3.30 15.99
N GLY A 77 5.08 -2.31 16.26
CA GLY A 77 3.64 -2.55 16.40
C GLY A 77 3.02 -3.07 15.09
N ASP A 78 3.47 -2.53 13.96
CA ASP A 78 3.00 -3.00 12.65
C ASP A 78 3.36 -4.48 12.45
N CYS A 79 4.59 -4.86 12.79
CA CYS A 79 5.03 -6.26 12.69
C CYS A 79 4.19 -7.18 13.59
N GLU A 80 3.83 -6.76 14.78
CA GLU A 80 2.97 -7.53 15.68
C GLU A 80 1.58 -7.73 15.06
N GLN A 81 0.99 -6.65 14.53
CA GLN A 81 -0.31 -6.71 13.88
C GLN A 81 -0.28 -7.65 12.66
N LEU A 82 0.75 -7.54 11.81
CA LEU A 82 0.87 -8.41 10.64
C LEU A 82 1.00 -9.88 11.02
N ARG A 83 1.81 -10.19 12.04
CA ARG A 83 1.93 -11.58 12.55
C ARG A 83 0.59 -12.09 13.05
N SER A 84 -0.11 -11.27 13.83
CA SER A 84 -1.38 -11.69 14.45
C SER A 84 -2.47 -11.97 13.44
N CYS A 85 -2.46 -11.30 12.27
CA CYS A 85 -3.45 -11.55 11.22
C CYS A 85 -2.97 -12.57 10.17
N GLY A 86 -1.82 -13.20 10.41
CA GLY A 86 -1.36 -14.34 9.61
C GLY A 86 -0.64 -13.99 8.32
N VAL A 87 -0.02 -12.80 8.25
CA VAL A 87 0.85 -12.45 7.13
C VAL A 87 2.14 -13.29 7.23
N GLU A 88 2.52 -13.94 6.14
CA GLU A 88 3.68 -14.83 6.14
C GLU A 88 4.98 -14.12 5.76
N VAL A 89 4.89 -13.08 4.92
CA VAL A 89 6.07 -12.39 4.38
C VAL A 89 5.88 -10.88 4.48
N LEU A 90 6.89 -10.20 5.02
CA LEU A 90 6.93 -8.73 5.06
C LEU A 90 8.14 -8.26 4.25
N PHE A 91 7.88 -7.38 3.28
CA PHE A 91 8.92 -6.64 2.56
C PHE A 91 9.03 -5.25 3.19
N ALA A 92 10.16 -4.98 3.83
CA ALA A 92 10.37 -3.71 4.52
C ALA A 92 11.71 -3.10 4.07
N PRO A 93 11.79 -2.64 2.81
CA PRO A 93 13.04 -2.12 2.27
C PRO A 93 13.36 -0.72 2.76
N GLY A 94 14.65 -0.40 2.80
CA GLY A 94 15.09 0.98 2.92
C GLY A 94 14.92 1.72 1.59
N GLU A 95 15.01 3.06 1.63
CA GLU A 95 14.84 3.88 0.43
C GLU A 95 15.87 3.52 -0.64
N GLN A 96 17.13 3.26 -0.25
CA GLN A 96 18.21 2.91 -1.18
C GLN A 96 17.97 1.58 -1.89
N GLU A 97 17.21 0.68 -1.29
CA GLU A 97 16.88 -0.61 -1.92
C GLU A 97 15.92 -0.42 -3.08
N LEU A 98 14.87 0.39 -2.87
CA LEU A 98 13.90 0.65 -3.95
C LEU A 98 14.39 1.73 -4.92
N TYR A 99 15.15 2.71 -4.45
CA TYR A 99 15.65 3.82 -5.26
C TYR A 99 17.16 3.96 -5.07
N PRO A 100 17.98 3.02 -5.64
CA PRO A 100 19.44 3.09 -5.52
C PRO A 100 20.05 4.29 -6.30
N GLU A 101 19.26 4.85 -7.20
CA GLU A 101 19.59 6.05 -7.96
C GLU A 101 18.31 6.88 -8.13
N PRO A 102 18.40 8.16 -8.49
CA PRO A 102 17.18 8.97 -8.71
C PRO A 102 16.26 8.31 -9.72
N GLN A 103 14.97 8.21 -9.37
CA GLN A 103 13.96 7.53 -10.20
C GLN A 103 13.56 8.45 -11.35
N THR A 104 14.09 8.20 -12.53
CA THR A 104 13.83 9.02 -13.73
C THR A 104 12.77 8.39 -14.66
N TYR A 105 12.60 7.07 -14.62
CA TYR A 105 11.52 6.39 -15.34
C TYR A 105 10.26 6.43 -14.46
N LEU A 106 9.31 7.25 -14.85
CA LEU A 106 8.11 7.51 -14.05
C LEU A 106 6.87 7.02 -14.79
N VAL A 107 5.86 6.61 -14.04
CA VAL A 107 4.56 6.25 -14.59
C VAL A 107 3.62 7.44 -14.41
N GLU A 108 3.21 8.06 -15.52
CA GLU A 108 2.30 9.19 -15.51
C GLU A 108 0.87 8.68 -15.65
N PRO A 109 0.01 8.83 -14.64
CA PRO A 109 -1.39 8.44 -14.78
C PRO A 109 -2.12 9.39 -15.72
N PRO A 110 -3.19 8.90 -16.39
CA PRO A 110 -4.01 9.77 -17.23
C PRO A 110 -4.79 10.78 -16.39
N GLU A 111 -5.72 11.51 -17.04
CA GLU A 111 -6.51 12.59 -16.43
C GLU A 111 -7.01 12.29 -15.00
N ILE A 112 -7.42 11.04 -14.74
CA ILE A 112 -7.88 10.66 -13.41
C ILE A 112 -6.85 10.92 -12.30
N GLY A 113 -5.58 10.99 -12.64
CA GLY A 113 -4.52 11.30 -11.68
C GLY A 113 -4.28 12.80 -11.49
N GLN A 114 -5.04 13.64 -12.20
CA GLN A 114 -4.83 15.10 -12.20
C GLN A 114 -6.03 15.86 -11.62
N VAL A 115 -7.14 15.18 -11.34
CA VAL A 115 -8.35 15.78 -10.77
C VAL A 115 -8.46 15.39 -9.29
N LEU A 116 -9.39 16.02 -8.57
CA LEU A 116 -9.66 15.72 -7.14
C LEU A 116 -8.36 15.78 -6.34
N GLU A 117 -7.96 14.69 -5.68
CA GLU A 117 -6.73 14.68 -4.88
C GLU A 117 -5.50 15.06 -5.72
N GLY A 118 -5.47 14.64 -6.99
CA GLY A 118 -4.36 14.96 -7.90
C GLY A 118 -4.25 16.46 -8.20
N GLU A 119 -5.38 17.18 -8.20
CA GLU A 119 -5.38 18.64 -8.38
C GLU A 119 -4.71 19.35 -7.21
N PHE A 120 -4.99 18.88 -5.99
CA PHE A 120 -4.46 19.50 -4.77
C PHE A 120 -3.07 18.99 -4.38
N ARG A 121 -2.66 17.84 -4.95
CA ARG A 121 -1.35 17.22 -4.69
C ARG A 121 -0.69 16.85 -6.04
N PRO A 122 -0.23 17.87 -6.81
CA PRO A 122 0.38 17.60 -8.12
C PRO A 122 1.55 16.61 -8.00
N GLY A 123 1.55 15.57 -8.85
CA GLY A 123 2.57 14.52 -8.83
C GLY A 123 2.29 13.37 -7.88
N PHE A 124 1.29 13.49 -7.00
CA PHE A 124 0.98 12.43 -6.03
C PHE A 124 0.72 11.09 -6.72
N PHE A 125 -0.19 11.07 -7.69
CA PHE A 125 -0.53 9.81 -8.36
C PHE A 125 0.56 9.30 -9.30
N ARG A 126 1.44 10.18 -9.79
CA ARG A 126 2.66 9.75 -10.49
C ARG A 126 3.56 8.95 -9.53
N GLY A 127 3.75 9.48 -8.32
CA GLY A 127 4.52 8.79 -7.28
C GLY A 127 3.91 7.45 -6.90
N VAL A 128 2.57 7.42 -6.72
CA VAL A 128 1.85 6.20 -6.36
C VAL A 128 1.96 5.16 -7.48
N ALA A 129 1.68 5.55 -8.74
CA ALA A 129 1.72 4.62 -9.87
C ALA A 129 3.12 4.04 -10.05
N THR A 130 4.14 4.89 -9.90
CA THR A 130 5.54 4.46 -10.06
C THR A 130 5.93 3.44 -8.99
N VAL A 131 5.66 3.72 -7.70
CA VAL A 131 6.03 2.78 -6.63
C VAL A 131 5.21 1.49 -6.72
N VAL A 132 3.91 1.59 -7.06
CA VAL A 132 3.06 0.39 -7.16
C VAL A 132 3.57 -0.52 -8.28
N LEU A 133 3.89 0.04 -9.46
CA LEU A 133 4.45 -0.76 -10.55
C LEU A 133 5.77 -1.41 -10.12
N LYS A 134 6.62 -0.65 -9.43
CA LYS A 134 7.90 -1.17 -8.95
C LYS A 134 7.68 -2.34 -7.97
N LEU A 135 6.78 -2.15 -6.99
CA LEU A 135 6.46 -3.18 -6.02
C LEU A 135 5.84 -4.42 -6.69
N PHE A 136 4.98 -4.22 -7.71
CA PHE A 136 4.42 -5.33 -8.48
C PHE A 136 5.52 -6.12 -9.20
N ASN A 137 6.50 -5.43 -9.75
CA ASN A 137 7.64 -6.10 -10.40
C ASN A 137 8.55 -6.82 -9.40
N VAL A 138 8.64 -6.32 -8.18
CA VAL A 138 9.43 -6.95 -7.12
C VAL A 138 8.73 -8.20 -6.59
N VAL A 139 7.45 -8.08 -6.23
CA VAL A 139 6.67 -9.16 -5.58
C VAL A 139 6.09 -10.14 -6.60
N GLN A 140 5.68 -9.66 -7.77
CA GLN A 140 5.00 -10.44 -8.82
C GLN A 140 3.81 -11.24 -8.24
N PRO A 141 2.82 -10.55 -7.65
CA PRO A 141 1.70 -11.23 -7.01
C PRO A 141 0.68 -11.70 -8.04
N HIS A 142 -0.13 -12.70 -7.68
CA HIS A 142 -1.31 -13.10 -8.46
C HIS A 142 -2.49 -12.19 -8.15
N VAL A 143 -2.55 -11.69 -6.90
CA VAL A 143 -3.65 -10.85 -6.40
C VAL A 143 -3.04 -9.69 -5.62
N ALA A 144 -3.58 -8.48 -5.76
CA ALA A 144 -3.20 -7.36 -4.90
C ALA A 144 -4.47 -6.71 -4.35
N VAL A 145 -4.46 -6.36 -3.05
CA VAL A 145 -5.66 -5.85 -2.38
C VAL A 145 -5.44 -4.39 -1.98
N PHE A 146 -6.37 -3.53 -2.39
CA PHE A 146 -6.34 -2.09 -2.09
C PHE A 146 -7.69 -1.66 -1.49
N GLY A 147 -7.65 -0.69 -0.59
CA GLY A 147 -8.88 -0.21 0.05
C GLY A 147 -9.68 0.76 -0.81
N LYS A 148 -11.01 0.68 -0.72
CA LYS A 148 -11.92 1.63 -1.38
C LYS A 148 -11.87 3.02 -0.76
N LYS A 149 -11.31 3.14 0.45
CA LYS A 149 -11.15 4.45 1.08
C LYS A 149 -10.41 5.43 0.17
N ASP A 150 -9.32 4.96 -0.44
CA ASP A 150 -8.54 5.75 -1.38
C ASP A 150 -9.00 5.38 -2.81
N PHE A 151 -10.27 5.70 -3.11
CA PHE A 151 -10.94 5.20 -4.32
C PHE A 151 -10.25 5.65 -5.61
N GLN A 152 -9.78 6.89 -5.64
CA GLN A 152 -9.06 7.41 -6.80
C GLN A 152 -7.75 6.63 -7.00
N GLN A 153 -7.04 6.31 -5.92
CA GLN A 153 -5.85 5.47 -5.98
C GLN A 153 -6.18 4.08 -6.54
N LEU A 154 -7.28 3.47 -6.06
CA LEU A 154 -7.72 2.17 -6.56
C LEU A 154 -7.99 2.23 -8.08
N ALA A 155 -8.62 3.31 -8.56
CA ALA A 155 -8.90 3.49 -9.99
C ALA A 155 -7.60 3.63 -10.79
N VAL A 156 -6.64 4.39 -10.27
CA VAL A 156 -5.31 4.54 -10.91
C VAL A 156 -4.61 3.17 -11.00
N VAL A 157 -4.61 2.40 -9.90
CA VAL A 157 -3.96 1.08 -9.88
C VAL A 157 -4.64 0.10 -10.84
N ARG A 158 -5.96 0.10 -10.93
CA ARG A 158 -6.68 -0.74 -11.89
C ARG A 158 -6.32 -0.37 -13.33
N GLY A 159 -6.23 0.93 -13.60
CA GLY A 159 -5.80 1.42 -14.92
C GLY A 159 -4.39 0.97 -15.26
N LEU A 160 -3.48 1.08 -14.28
CA LEU A 160 -2.09 0.65 -14.42
C LEU A 160 -2.02 -0.84 -14.81
N VAL A 161 -2.69 -1.70 -14.03
CA VAL A 161 -2.67 -3.15 -14.26
C VAL A 161 -3.21 -3.48 -15.66
N ARG A 162 -4.33 -2.86 -16.04
CA ARG A 162 -4.96 -3.12 -17.34
C ARG A 162 -4.06 -2.65 -18.50
N GLN A 163 -3.54 -1.42 -18.42
CA GLN A 163 -2.82 -0.83 -19.55
C GLN A 163 -1.40 -1.38 -19.71
N PHE A 164 -0.77 -1.83 -18.63
CA PHE A 164 0.53 -2.49 -18.69
C PHE A 164 0.42 -4.02 -18.82
N ALA A 165 -0.81 -4.53 -19.00
CA ALA A 165 -1.08 -5.96 -19.19
C ALA A 165 -0.48 -6.83 -18.07
N LEU A 166 -0.52 -6.34 -16.82
CA LEU A 166 0.02 -7.11 -15.70
C LEU A 166 -0.94 -8.25 -15.33
N PRO A 167 -0.46 -9.46 -15.13
CA PRO A 167 -1.34 -10.60 -14.78
C PRO A 167 -1.68 -10.61 -13.29
N ILE A 168 -2.28 -9.51 -12.80
CA ILE A 168 -2.55 -9.30 -11.37
C ILE A 168 -4.05 -8.97 -11.21
N GLU A 169 -4.74 -9.75 -10.38
CA GLU A 169 -6.12 -9.46 -10.01
C GLU A 169 -6.13 -8.35 -8.93
N ILE A 170 -6.83 -7.24 -9.18
CA ILE A 170 -6.96 -6.16 -8.18
C ILE A 170 -8.28 -6.30 -7.43
N VAL A 171 -8.18 -6.59 -6.15
CA VAL A 171 -9.32 -6.77 -5.25
C VAL A 171 -9.52 -5.50 -4.43
N ALA A 172 -10.76 -5.02 -4.35
CA ALA A 172 -11.13 -3.83 -3.58
C ALA A 172 -11.65 -4.24 -2.20
N GLY A 173 -11.02 -3.71 -1.14
CA GLY A 173 -11.48 -3.91 0.23
C GLY A 173 -12.38 -2.77 0.69
N GLU A 174 -13.41 -3.09 1.46
CA GLU A 174 -14.34 -2.08 1.96
C GLU A 174 -13.65 -1.12 2.95
N THR A 175 -14.17 0.11 3.02
CA THR A 175 -13.65 1.13 3.93
C THR A 175 -14.00 0.74 5.37
N ALA A 176 -12.98 0.53 6.20
CA ALA A 176 -13.20 0.30 7.63
C ALA A 176 -13.46 1.64 8.32
N ARG A 177 -14.44 1.65 9.20
CA ARG A 177 -14.86 2.88 9.88
C ARG A 177 -14.92 2.69 11.39
N ALA A 178 -14.71 3.79 12.12
CA ALA A 178 -14.94 3.84 13.55
C ALA A 178 -16.45 3.76 13.83
N PRO A 179 -16.87 3.47 15.09
CA PRO A 179 -18.30 3.34 15.40
C PRO A 179 -19.14 4.58 15.06
N ASP A 180 -18.51 5.76 15.01
CA ASP A 180 -19.17 7.02 14.66
C ASP A 180 -19.19 7.30 13.15
N GLY A 181 -18.70 6.36 12.34
CA GLY A 181 -18.71 6.47 10.87
C GLY A 181 -17.44 7.02 10.25
N LEU A 182 -16.51 7.57 11.03
CA LEU A 182 -15.27 8.12 10.46
C LEU A 182 -14.42 7.01 9.85
N ALA A 183 -13.99 7.18 8.59
CA ALA A 183 -13.08 6.23 7.96
C ALA A 183 -11.76 6.15 8.72
N LEU A 184 -11.24 4.94 8.93
CA LEU A 184 -9.97 4.76 9.60
C LEU A 184 -8.83 5.23 8.69
N SER A 185 -7.89 5.98 9.28
CA SER A 185 -6.74 6.53 8.56
C SER A 185 -5.57 6.70 9.52
N SER A 186 -4.36 6.45 9.02
CA SER A 186 -3.13 6.71 9.76
C SER A 186 -3.02 8.18 10.18
N ARG A 187 -3.64 9.08 9.43
CA ARG A 187 -3.62 10.51 9.72
C ARG A 187 -4.66 10.96 10.73
N ASN A 188 -5.59 10.09 11.15
CA ASN A 188 -6.57 10.47 12.18
C ASN A 188 -5.90 10.82 13.51
N GLY A 189 -4.69 10.33 13.74
CA GLY A 189 -3.90 10.68 14.92
C GLY A 189 -3.44 12.14 14.96
N TYR A 190 -3.55 12.87 13.85
CA TYR A 190 -3.19 14.30 13.81
C TYR A 190 -4.30 15.21 14.35
N LEU A 191 -5.55 14.66 14.42
CA LEU A 191 -6.72 15.47 14.81
C LEU A 191 -6.69 15.80 16.29
N THR A 192 -6.98 17.05 16.62
CA THR A 192 -7.26 17.42 18.02
C THR A 192 -8.61 16.81 18.43
N ALA A 193 -8.92 16.83 19.72
CA ALA A 193 -10.19 16.30 20.21
C ALA A 193 -11.40 16.98 19.55
N SER A 194 -11.34 18.31 19.35
CA SER A 194 -12.44 19.05 18.72
C SER A 194 -12.57 18.70 17.23
N GLU A 195 -11.45 18.59 16.51
CA GLU A 195 -11.46 18.17 15.10
C GLU A 195 -11.98 16.74 14.96
N ARG A 196 -11.54 15.83 15.85
CA ARG A 196 -11.97 14.43 15.83
C ARG A 196 -13.49 14.32 16.01
N ALA A 197 -14.07 15.19 16.86
CA ALA A 197 -15.52 15.15 17.15
C ALA A 197 -16.36 15.52 15.91
N ILE A 198 -15.86 16.43 15.06
CA ILE A 198 -16.59 16.88 13.87
C ILE A 198 -16.20 16.11 12.58
N ALA A 199 -15.07 15.40 12.59
CA ALA A 199 -14.58 14.70 11.40
C ALA A 199 -15.61 13.72 10.80
N PRO A 200 -16.44 12.99 11.59
CA PRO A 200 -17.42 12.08 10.99
C PRO A 200 -18.46 12.73 10.10
N LEU A 201 -18.65 14.06 10.20
CA LEU A 201 -19.62 14.76 9.35
C LEU A 201 -19.21 14.74 7.87
N LEU A 202 -17.93 14.59 7.56
CA LEU A 202 -17.41 14.52 6.19
C LEU A 202 -17.31 13.10 5.63
N UNK A 203 -17.33 12.03 6.49
CA UNK A 203 -17.21 10.79 6.32
C UNK A 203 -17.38 9.86 5.57
#